data_b078314faba6763f2ca64ec50d0611dc
#
_entry.id   b078314faba6763f2ca64ec50d0611dc
#
_cell.length_a   1.000
_cell.length_b   1.000
_cell.length_c   1.000
_cell.angle_alpha   90.00
_cell.angle_beta   90.00
_cell.angle_gamma   90.00
#
_symmetry.space_group_name_H-M   'P 1'
#
loop_
_entity.id
_entity.type
_entity.pdbx_description
1 polymer ?
#
loop_
_entity_poly.entity_id
_entity_poly.type
_entity_poly.pdbx_seq_one_letter_code
_entity_poly.pdbx_strand_id
1 'polypeptide(L)'
;MRRPTLADVASATGVSTATVSYVLNDKPGQSIPEHTRERVRAAAAELGYVRSGAARALARGRSDLVLLVVPDVPVGPVLVGLLERLTTACSRAGLHLLAKLSFAGDDLGALCRELLPAAVIVLVDLDPERIDPIRELRIPVARWTVSHSSARDADGVHDVPVPTAAVGRAQAEAMVAAGRQRLAYALPADPRLTGLAEGRLSGVTAVCRELALPDPLILGSPSGAVSTAELRSCVEAGVTGVCAHNDDVALAVLTAARAAGIEVPARLAVIGVDDIPAGRLAQPELATISFDLDVICARLMLAVTKSLGSTLAGAPGPASELRLHPRASLGDGGG
;
A
#
# COMPACT_ATOMS: atom_id res chain seq x y z
N MET A 1 -19.47 15.09 -32.18
CA MET A 1 -20.15 16.18 -31.45
C MET A 1 -19.13 16.94 -30.60
N ARG A 2 -19.08 18.30 -30.70
CA ARG A 2 -18.23 19.15 -29.86
C ARG A 2 -18.81 19.19 -28.44
N ARG A 3 -17.96 19.05 -27.40
CA ARG A 3 -18.42 19.21 -26.01
C ARG A 3 -18.85 20.65 -25.75
N PRO A 4 -20.02 20.88 -25.09
CA PRO A 4 -20.44 22.22 -24.69
C PRO A 4 -19.41 22.91 -23.80
N THR A 5 -19.23 24.21 -24.00
CA THR A 5 -18.28 25.04 -23.28
C THR A 5 -18.99 26.06 -22.36
N LEU A 6 -18.25 26.70 -21.47
CA LEU A 6 -18.77 27.82 -20.66
C LEU A 6 -19.37 28.94 -21.56
N ALA A 7 -18.79 29.17 -22.73
CA ALA A 7 -19.29 30.19 -23.67
C ALA A 7 -20.66 29.79 -24.26
N ASP A 8 -20.89 28.51 -24.49
CA ASP A 8 -22.19 28.02 -24.99
C ASP A 8 -23.29 28.21 -23.92
N VAL A 9 -22.99 27.96 -22.64
CA VAL A 9 -23.93 28.24 -21.51
C VAL A 9 -24.15 29.74 -21.34
N ALA A 10 -23.11 30.56 -21.46
CA ALA A 10 -23.21 32.03 -21.38
C ALA A 10 -24.09 32.57 -22.48
N SER A 11 -23.92 32.08 -23.72
CA SER A 11 -24.76 32.43 -24.87
C SER A 11 -26.23 32.06 -24.67
N ALA A 12 -26.50 30.84 -24.17
CA ALA A 12 -27.86 30.37 -23.90
C ALA A 12 -28.58 31.13 -22.78
N THR A 13 -27.82 31.69 -21.83
CA THR A 13 -28.39 32.37 -20.67
C THR A 13 -28.32 33.90 -20.74
N GLY A 14 -27.61 34.47 -21.71
CA GLY A 14 -27.45 35.93 -21.86
C GLY A 14 -26.60 36.55 -20.75
N VAL A 15 -25.77 35.82 -20.05
CA VAL A 15 -24.85 36.36 -19.02
C VAL A 15 -23.40 36.15 -19.43
N SER A 16 -22.47 36.84 -18.75
CA SER A 16 -21.04 36.69 -19.04
C SER A 16 -20.52 35.29 -18.67
N THR A 17 -19.47 34.82 -19.34
CA THR A 17 -18.77 33.55 -18.99
C THR A 17 -18.25 33.58 -17.54
N ALA A 18 -17.89 34.78 -17.03
CA ALA A 18 -17.49 34.96 -15.64
C ALA A 18 -18.66 34.65 -14.68
N THR A 19 -19.87 35.19 -15.00
CA THR A 19 -21.09 34.91 -14.21
C THR A 19 -21.46 33.45 -14.23
N VAL A 20 -21.40 32.79 -15.40
CA VAL A 20 -21.61 31.34 -15.51
C VAL A 20 -20.60 30.57 -14.65
N SER A 21 -19.32 30.94 -14.72
CA SER A 21 -18.26 30.34 -13.92
C SER A 21 -18.51 30.50 -12.41
N TYR A 22 -18.93 31.70 -11.97
CA TYR A 22 -19.23 31.96 -10.55
C TYR A 22 -20.42 31.16 -10.06
N VAL A 23 -21.50 31.08 -10.85
CA VAL A 23 -22.68 30.27 -10.50
C VAL A 23 -22.35 28.77 -10.44
N LEU A 24 -21.69 28.25 -11.46
CA LEU A 24 -21.37 26.82 -11.52
C LEU A 24 -20.30 26.41 -10.52
N ASN A 25 -19.45 27.31 -10.03
CA ASN A 25 -18.43 27.03 -9.01
C ASN A 25 -18.84 27.43 -7.59
N ASP A 26 -20.09 27.88 -7.39
CA ASP A 26 -20.62 28.37 -6.12
C ASP A 26 -19.65 29.31 -5.40
N LYS A 27 -19.03 30.23 -6.17
CA LYS A 27 -17.99 31.12 -5.64
C LYS A 27 -18.62 32.08 -4.63
N PRO A 28 -18.19 32.07 -3.35
CA PRO A 28 -18.75 32.96 -2.34
C PRO A 28 -18.44 34.44 -2.64
N GLY A 29 -19.26 35.35 -2.11
CA GLY A 29 -19.04 36.79 -2.23
C GLY A 29 -19.52 37.41 -3.54
N GLN A 30 -20.25 36.68 -4.40
CA GLN A 30 -20.82 37.23 -5.63
C GLN A 30 -22.32 37.49 -5.46
N SER A 31 -22.72 38.73 -5.64
CA SER A 31 -24.14 39.15 -5.63
C SER A 31 -24.82 38.79 -6.95
N ILE A 32 -25.11 37.49 -7.16
CA ILE A 32 -25.83 36.99 -8.35
C ILE A 32 -27.23 36.58 -7.89
N PRO A 33 -28.30 37.17 -8.46
CA PRO A 33 -29.68 36.84 -8.10
C PRO A 33 -30.00 35.37 -8.30
N GLU A 34 -30.84 34.77 -7.41
CA GLU A 34 -31.13 33.32 -7.43
C GLU A 34 -31.77 32.88 -8.75
N HIS A 35 -32.69 33.65 -9.32
CA HIS A 35 -33.26 33.36 -10.64
C HIS A 35 -32.21 33.26 -11.75
N THR A 36 -31.10 34.02 -11.66
CA THR A 36 -29.98 33.91 -12.60
C THR A 36 -29.17 32.65 -12.35
N ARG A 37 -28.97 32.25 -11.08
CA ARG A 37 -28.30 30.97 -10.72
C ARG A 37 -29.08 29.77 -11.24
N GLU A 38 -30.40 29.74 -11.03
CA GLU A 38 -31.28 28.68 -11.51
C GLU A 38 -31.25 28.57 -13.04
N ARG A 39 -31.37 29.71 -13.74
CA ARG A 39 -31.32 29.76 -15.22
C ARG A 39 -29.99 29.21 -15.77
N VAL A 40 -28.86 29.60 -15.15
CA VAL A 40 -27.54 29.11 -15.56
C VAL A 40 -27.41 27.60 -15.30
N ARG A 41 -27.87 27.10 -14.14
CA ARG A 41 -27.83 25.67 -13.82
C ARG A 41 -28.72 24.87 -14.76
N ALA A 42 -29.94 25.35 -15.07
CA ALA A 42 -30.83 24.67 -16.00
C ALA A 42 -30.25 24.60 -17.41
N ALA A 43 -29.73 25.72 -17.94
CA ALA A 43 -29.11 25.76 -19.26
C ALA A 43 -27.86 24.86 -19.34
N ALA A 44 -27.05 24.79 -18.28
CA ALA A 44 -25.91 23.89 -18.23
C ALA A 44 -26.34 22.42 -18.27
N ALA A 45 -27.42 22.05 -17.58
CA ALA A 45 -27.98 20.69 -17.58
C ALA A 45 -28.58 20.35 -18.96
N GLU A 46 -29.35 21.28 -19.55
CA GLU A 46 -29.99 21.08 -20.84
C GLU A 46 -28.99 20.92 -22.00
N LEU A 47 -27.89 21.68 -21.96
CA LEU A 47 -26.80 21.56 -22.91
C LEU A 47 -25.91 20.35 -22.67
N GLY A 48 -26.08 19.65 -21.54
CA GLY A 48 -25.16 18.57 -21.14
C GLY A 48 -23.75 19.10 -20.83
N TYR A 49 -23.65 20.35 -20.35
CA TYR A 49 -22.37 20.92 -19.97
C TYR A 49 -21.81 20.23 -18.73
N VAL A 50 -20.69 19.56 -18.90
CA VAL A 50 -19.93 18.98 -17.78
C VAL A 50 -18.75 19.89 -17.48
N ARG A 51 -18.60 20.27 -16.21
CA ARG A 51 -17.47 21.08 -15.74
C ARG A 51 -16.15 20.45 -16.17
N SER A 52 -15.32 21.20 -16.88
CA SER A 52 -14.00 20.74 -17.28
C SER A 52 -13.10 20.59 -16.06
N GLY A 53 -12.66 19.37 -15.77
CA GLY A 53 -11.63 19.11 -14.73
C GLY A 53 -10.34 19.86 -15.04
N ALA A 54 -9.95 19.94 -16.33
CA ALA A 54 -8.79 20.68 -16.79
C ALA A 54 -8.88 22.20 -16.50
N ALA A 55 -10.05 22.81 -16.71
CA ALA A 55 -10.26 24.22 -16.38
C ALA A 55 -10.19 24.48 -14.87
N ARG A 56 -10.68 23.57 -14.05
CA ARG A 56 -10.53 23.65 -12.59
C ARG A 56 -9.08 23.47 -12.16
N ALA A 57 -8.39 22.50 -12.75
CA ALA A 57 -6.97 22.26 -12.48
C ALA A 57 -6.11 23.48 -12.82
N LEU A 58 -6.37 24.10 -13.96
CA LEU A 58 -5.69 25.34 -14.38
C LEU A 58 -5.94 26.49 -13.38
N ALA A 59 -7.20 26.68 -12.96
CA ALA A 59 -7.56 27.74 -12.02
C ALA A 59 -7.01 27.54 -10.60
N ARG A 60 -6.79 26.29 -10.18
CA ARG A 60 -6.27 25.93 -8.85
C ARG A 60 -4.79 25.61 -8.85
N GLY A 61 -4.14 25.50 -10.01
CA GLY A 61 -2.77 25.01 -10.17
C GLY A 61 -2.60 23.51 -9.90
N ARG A 62 -3.70 22.78 -9.66
CA ARG A 62 -3.69 21.32 -9.43
C ARG A 62 -5.01 20.67 -9.80
N SER A 63 -4.96 19.40 -10.21
CA SER A 63 -6.15 18.59 -10.44
C SER A 63 -6.71 18.00 -9.13
N ASP A 64 -7.86 17.31 -9.23
CA ASP A 64 -8.43 16.54 -8.12
C ASP A 64 -7.93 15.08 -8.16
N LEU A 65 -6.77 14.81 -8.80
CA LEU A 65 -6.17 13.48 -8.92
C LEU A 65 -5.16 13.24 -7.79
N VAL A 66 -5.18 12.03 -7.23
CA VAL A 66 -4.08 11.45 -6.45
C VAL A 66 -3.44 10.40 -7.33
N LEU A 67 -2.16 10.58 -7.65
CA LEU A 67 -1.39 9.59 -8.43
C LEU A 67 -0.78 8.56 -7.47
N LEU A 68 -1.22 7.32 -7.58
CA LEU A 68 -0.61 6.20 -6.88
C LEU A 68 0.45 5.56 -7.79
N VAL A 69 1.70 5.67 -7.40
CA VAL A 69 2.83 5.03 -8.07
C VAL A 69 3.10 3.70 -7.41
N VAL A 70 2.90 2.64 -8.17
CA VAL A 70 3.20 1.26 -7.77
C VAL A 70 4.48 0.85 -8.49
N PRO A 71 5.61 0.67 -7.79
CA PRO A 71 6.84 0.20 -8.43
C PRO A 71 6.69 -1.21 -8.99
N ASP A 72 7.71 -1.66 -9.72
CA ASP A 72 7.76 -3.02 -10.27
C ASP A 72 7.97 -4.04 -9.14
N VAL A 73 6.87 -4.38 -8.48
CA VAL A 73 6.79 -5.44 -7.46
C VAL A 73 5.64 -6.38 -7.80
N PRO A 74 5.66 -7.63 -7.35
CA PRO A 74 4.53 -8.52 -7.54
C PRO A 74 3.24 -7.95 -6.97
N VAL A 75 2.17 -7.97 -7.76
CA VAL A 75 0.85 -7.54 -7.32
C VAL A 75 0.24 -8.63 -6.46
N GLY A 76 0.28 -8.43 -5.13
CA GLY A 76 -0.29 -9.34 -4.15
C GLY A 76 -1.59 -8.81 -3.52
N PRO A 77 -2.25 -9.61 -2.66
CA PRO A 77 -3.51 -9.25 -2.00
C PRO A 77 -3.45 -7.97 -1.17
N VAL A 78 -2.32 -7.70 -0.52
CA VAL A 78 -2.08 -6.46 0.25
C VAL A 78 -2.21 -5.23 -0.65
N LEU A 79 -1.59 -5.25 -1.84
CA LEU A 79 -1.68 -4.15 -2.79
C LEU A 79 -3.11 -3.96 -3.30
N VAL A 80 -3.80 -5.04 -3.66
CA VAL A 80 -5.20 -4.98 -4.12
C VAL A 80 -6.10 -4.40 -3.03
N GLY A 81 -6.01 -4.91 -1.81
CA GLY A 81 -6.80 -4.42 -0.67
C GLY A 81 -6.50 -2.96 -0.32
N LEU A 82 -5.26 -2.50 -0.49
CA LEU A 82 -4.90 -1.10 -0.27
C LEU A 82 -5.46 -0.19 -1.39
N LEU A 83 -5.42 -0.64 -2.65
CA LEU A 83 -6.03 0.06 -3.79
C LEU A 83 -7.53 0.30 -3.58
N GLU A 84 -8.29 -0.69 -3.13
CA GLU A 84 -9.72 -0.58 -2.84
C GLU A 84 -10.00 0.48 -1.77
N ARG A 85 -9.24 0.45 -0.67
CA ARG A 85 -9.38 1.39 0.43
C ARG A 85 -8.99 2.82 0.04
N LEU A 86 -7.87 2.98 -0.63
CA LEU A 86 -7.41 4.29 -1.11
C LEU A 86 -8.39 4.89 -2.13
N THR A 87 -8.95 4.07 -3.04
CA THR A 87 -9.97 4.52 -4.00
C THR A 87 -11.20 5.06 -3.27
N THR A 88 -11.68 4.31 -2.27
CA THR A 88 -12.83 4.72 -1.45
C THR A 88 -12.53 5.99 -0.64
N ALA A 89 -11.36 6.06 -0.01
CA ALA A 89 -10.95 7.19 0.81
C ALA A 89 -10.75 8.47 -0.03
N CYS A 90 -10.10 8.36 -1.19
CA CYS A 90 -9.98 9.47 -2.14
C CYS A 90 -11.35 9.98 -2.60
N SER A 91 -12.27 9.07 -2.97
CA SER A 91 -13.63 9.44 -3.40
C SER A 91 -14.38 10.21 -2.30
N ARG A 92 -14.30 9.78 -1.05
CA ARG A 92 -14.90 10.48 0.11
C ARG A 92 -14.28 11.87 0.34
N ALA A 93 -13.01 12.06 -0.03
CA ALA A 93 -12.31 13.34 0.03
C ALA A 93 -12.54 14.22 -1.21
N GLY A 94 -13.38 13.82 -2.16
CA GLY A 94 -13.59 14.52 -3.43
C GLY A 94 -12.40 14.44 -4.40
N LEU A 95 -11.55 13.44 -4.21
CA LEU A 95 -10.37 13.15 -5.04
C LEU A 95 -10.60 11.89 -5.87
N HIS A 96 -9.80 11.73 -6.92
CA HIS A 96 -9.80 10.54 -7.77
C HIS A 96 -8.44 9.85 -7.69
N LEU A 97 -8.41 8.55 -7.44
CA LEU A 97 -7.18 7.77 -7.45
C LEU A 97 -6.86 7.30 -8.87
N LEU A 98 -5.66 7.59 -9.35
CA LEU A 98 -5.11 7.05 -10.59
C LEU A 98 -3.88 6.19 -10.24
N ALA A 99 -3.97 4.88 -10.43
CA ALA A 99 -2.84 3.98 -10.22
C ALA A 99 -1.99 3.85 -11.49
N LYS A 100 -0.68 4.00 -11.34
CA LYS A 100 0.33 3.84 -12.38
C LYS A 100 1.33 2.79 -11.95
N LEU A 101 1.39 1.67 -12.64
CA LEU A 101 2.53 0.76 -12.54
C LEU A 101 3.75 1.44 -13.15
N SER A 102 4.82 1.52 -12.38
CA SER A 102 6.00 2.29 -12.75
C SER A 102 7.23 1.40 -12.86
N PHE A 103 7.83 1.43 -14.04
CA PHE A 103 9.01 0.65 -14.38
C PHE A 103 10.27 1.53 -14.44
N ALA A 104 11.43 0.90 -14.45
CA ALA A 104 12.70 1.61 -14.68
C ALA A 104 12.64 2.40 -16.00
N GLY A 105 13.03 3.69 -15.95
CA GLY A 105 12.99 4.58 -17.12
C GLY A 105 11.71 5.40 -17.31
N ASP A 106 10.64 5.19 -16.53
CA ASP A 106 9.47 6.06 -16.55
C ASP A 106 9.80 7.46 -16.03
N ASP A 107 9.46 8.50 -16.79
CA ASP A 107 9.55 9.91 -16.34
C ASP A 107 8.31 10.30 -15.56
N LEU A 108 8.35 10.08 -14.24
CA LEU A 108 7.26 10.47 -13.33
C LEU A 108 7.11 12.00 -13.23
N GLY A 109 8.19 12.74 -13.40
CA GLY A 109 8.15 14.21 -13.41
C GLY A 109 7.37 14.74 -14.61
N ALA A 110 7.59 14.20 -15.82
CA ALA A 110 6.81 14.56 -17.00
C ALA A 110 5.33 14.24 -16.82
N LEU A 111 5.01 13.04 -16.32
CA LEU A 111 3.64 12.65 -16.03
C LEU A 111 2.98 13.59 -15.01
N CYS A 112 3.68 13.97 -13.95
CA CYS A 112 3.17 14.89 -12.95
C CYS A 112 2.97 16.32 -13.51
N ARG A 113 3.84 16.79 -14.41
CA ARG A 113 3.64 18.08 -15.12
C ARG A 113 2.39 18.07 -15.98
N GLU A 114 2.08 16.95 -16.63
CA GLU A 114 0.89 16.81 -17.48
C GLU A 114 -0.39 16.70 -16.65
N LEU A 115 -0.41 15.84 -15.62
CA LEU A 115 -1.60 15.54 -14.83
C LEU A 115 -1.87 16.55 -13.71
N LEU A 116 -0.85 17.30 -13.25
CA LEU A 116 -0.91 18.21 -12.10
C LEU A 116 -1.63 17.58 -10.91
N PRO A 117 -1.22 16.40 -10.42
CA PRO A 117 -1.96 15.73 -9.37
C PRO A 117 -1.97 16.56 -8.08
N ALA A 118 -3.02 16.40 -7.28
CA ALA A 118 -3.13 17.02 -5.96
C ALA A 118 -2.08 16.48 -4.99
N ALA A 119 -1.75 15.20 -5.12
CA ALA A 119 -0.69 14.53 -4.36
C ALA A 119 -0.23 13.26 -5.11
N VAL A 120 0.92 12.76 -4.73
CA VAL A 120 1.45 11.47 -5.18
C VAL A 120 1.57 10.54 -3.97
N ILE A 121 1.08 9.32 -4.09
CA ILE A 121 1.35 8.23 -3.14
C ILE A 121 2.32 7.27 -3.82
N VAL A 122 3.42 6.92 -3.15
CA VAL A 122 4.40 5.95 -3.62
C VAL A 122 4.35 4.74 -2.72
N LEU A 123 4.15 3.56 -3.29
CA LEU A 123 4.22 2.30 -2.55
C LEU A 123 5.60 1.67 -2.76
N VAL A 124 6.26 1.37 -1.64
CA VAL A 124 7.64 0.91 -1.60
C VAL A 124 8.63 2.00 -2.07
N ASP A 125 9.92 1.77 -1.91
CA ASP A 125 10.91 2.78 -2.21
C ASP A 125 11.10 2.97 -3.72
N LEU A 126 11.20 4.22 -4.13
CA LEU A 126 11.69 4.63 -5.44
C LEU A 126 13.05 5.31 -5.27
N ASP A 127 13.88 5.20 -6.27
CA ASP A 127 15.15 5.93 -6.30
C ASP A 127 14.93 7.43 -6.15
N PRO A 128 15.80 8.14 -5.41
CA PRO A 128 15.70 9.58 -5.23
C PRO A 128 15.57 10.35 -6.56
N GLU A 129 16.31 9.94 -7.59
CA GLU A 129 16.27 10.53 -8.92
C GLU A 129 14.87 10.53 -9.56
N ARG A 130 14.01 9.62 -9.16
CA ARG A 130 12.61 9.51 -9.63
C ARG A 130 11.64 10.32 -8.80
N ILE A 131 11.97 10.61 -7.55
CA ILE A 131 11.15 11.41 -6.62
C ILE A 131 11.47 12.89 -6.74
N ASP A 132 12.72 13.26 -6.91
CA ASP A 132 13.18 14.66 -6.95
C ASP A 132 12.46 15.51 -8.00
N PRO A 133 12.20 15.05 -9.23
CA PRO A 133 11.42 15.81 -10.21
C PRO A 133 9.98 16.10 -9.77
N ILE A 134 9.37 15.23 -8.93
CA ILE A 134 8.04 15.45 -8.35
C ILE A 134 8.11 16.52 -7.26
N ARG A 135 9.16 16.49 -6.43
CA ARG A 135 9.40 17.47 -5.37
C ARG A 135 9.63 18.86 -5.91
N GLU A 136 10.40 18.99 -7.02
CA GLU A 136 10.60 20.27 -7.70
C GLU A 136 9.29 20.93 -8.16
N LEU A 137 8.27 20.14 -8.49
CA LEU A 137 6.93 20.61 -8.81
C LEU A 137 6.12 21.02 -7.58
N ARG A 138 6.66 20.87 -6.37
CA ARG A 138 5.98 21.13 -5.09
C ARG A 138 4.69 20.33 -4.91
N ILE A 139 4.63 19.14 -5.52
CA ILE A 139 3.53 18.19 -5.35
C ILE A 139 3.80 17.39 -4.07
N PRO A 140 2.84 17.33 -3.13
CA PRO A 140 2.98 16.52 -1.92
C PRO A 140 3.17 15.04 -2.24
N VAL A 141 4.10 14.38 -1.55
CA VAL A 141 4.39 12.95 -1.71
C VAL A 141 4.18 12.24 -0.38
N ALA A 142 3.32 11.23 -0.37
CA ALA A 142 3.22 10.27 0.73
C ALA A 142 3.89 8.96 0.29
N ARG A 143 4.86 8.45 1.07
CA ARG A 143 5.56 7.21 0.74
C ARG A 143 5.25 6.13 1.77
N TRP A 144 4.86 4.96 1.32
CA TRP A 144 4.86 3.75 2.14
C TRP A 144 6.20 3.05 1.92
N THR A 145 7.16 3.29 2.80
CA THR A 145 8.58 3.02 2.56
C THR A 145 9.17 2.01 3.55
N VAL A 146 10.07 1.17 3.06
CA VAL A 146 10.89 0.26 3.89
C VAL A 146 12.08 1.00 4.48
N SER A 147 12.57 2.02 3.78
CA SER A 147 13.72 2.82 4.20
C SER A 147 13.32 3.76 5.33
N HIS A 148 13.99 3.65 6.46
CA HIS A 148 13.92 4.63 7.53
C HIS A 148 14.77 5.85 7.15
N SER A 149 14.27 6.70 6.27
CA SER A 149 14.87 8.01 6.06
C SER A 149 14.49 8.89 7.25
N SER A 150 15.50 9.38 7.97
CA SER A 150 15.35 10.42 9.00
C SER A 150 15.00 11.80 8.41
N ALA A 151 14.78 11.88 7.09
CA ALA A 151 14.29 13.07 6.41
C ALA A 151 12.81 13.27 6.76
N ARG A 152 12.62 13.83 7.94
CA ARG A 152 11.33 14.31 8.44
C ARG A 152 10.76 15.34 7.49
N ASP A 153 9.46 15.27 7.19
CA ASP A 153 8.52 16.37 6.79
C ASP A 153 9.10 17.67 6.15
N ALA A 154 10.38 17.71 5.86
CA ALA A 154 11.03 18.78 5.14
C ALA A 154 10.75 18.54 3.64
N ASP A 155 10.19 19.52 2.98
CA ASP A 155 9.95 19.54 1.53
C ASP A 155 8.73 18.77 1.01
N GLY A 156 7.69 18.55 1.83
CA GLY A 156 6.41 17.99 1.34
C GLY A 156 6.44 16.48 1.08
N VAL A 157 7.43 15.74 1.59
CA VAL A 157 7.47 14.27 1.59
C VAL A 157 7.12 13.73 2.97
N HIS A 158 6.14 12.84 3.03
CA HIS A 158 5.68 12.21 4.27
C HIS A 158 5.89 10.71 4.19
N ASP A 159 6.72 10.18 5.09
CA ASP A 159 7.00 8.74 5.17
C ASP A 159 6.04 8.03 6.11
N VAL A 160 5.42 6.99 5.59
CA VAL A 160 4.65 6.00 6.33
C VAL A 160 5.47 4.71 6.30
N PRO A 161 6.05 4.25 7.41
CA PRO A 161 6.93 3.09 7.37
C PRO A 161 6.16 1.80 7.07
N VAL A 162 6.75 0.94 6.23
CA VAL A 162 6.32 -0.46 6.09
C VAL A 162 6.89 -1.22 7.29
N PRO A 163 6.09 -1.87 8.13
CA PRO A 163 6.56 -2.46 9.39
C PRO A 163 7.24 -3.83 9.17
N THR A 164 8.22 -3.93 8.24
CA THR A 164 8.84 -5.20 7.83
C THR A 164 9.49 -5.94 9.00
N ALA A 165 10.29 -5.25 9.81
CA ALA A 165 10.92 -5.85 10.98
C ALA A 165 9.88 -6.28 12.04
N ALA A 166 8.80 -5.49 12.22
CA ALA A 166 7.72 -5.86 13.14
C ALA A 166 6.96 -7.11 12.66
N VAL A 167 6.79 -7.29 11.35
CA VAL A 167 6.23 -8.53 10.77
C VAL A 167 7.10 -9.74 11.13
N GLY A 168 8.41 -9.67 10.86
CA GLY A 168 9.32 -10.75 11.18
C GLY A 168 9.39 -11.05 12.68
N ARG A 169 9.35 -9.99 13.51
CA ARG A 169 9.26 -10.13 14.98
C ARG A 169 7.99 -10.89 15.37
N ALA A 170 6.82 -10.48 14.86
CA ALA A 170 5.55 -11.14 15.18
C ALA A 170 5.52 -12.61 14.75
N GLN A 171 6.14 -12.96 13.61
CA GLN A 171 6.28 -14.35 13.18
C GLN A 171 7.14 -15.14 14.17
N ALA A 172 8.33 -14.63 14.54
CA ALA A 172 9.24 -15.31 15.45
C ALA A 172 8.65 -15.44 16.87
N GLU A 173 8.01 -14.41 17.38
CA GLU A 173 7.32 -14.44 18.69
C GLU A 173 6.20 -15.49 18.70
N ALA A 174 5.41 -15.61 17.63
CA ALA A 174 4.39 -16.64 17.49
C ALA A 174 5.00 -18.05 17.45
N MET A 175 6.13 -18.22 16.76
CA MET A 175 6.85 -19.49 16.72
C MET A 175 7.40 -19.89 18.11
N VAL A 176 8.00 -18.94 18.81
CA VAL A 176 8.53 -19.18 20.16
C VAL A 176 7.41 -19.48 21.14
N ALA A 177 6.30 -18.77 21.06
CA ALA A 177 5.11 -19.05 21.87
C ALA A 177 4.54 -20.45 21.61
N ALA A 178 4.67 -20.96 20.37
CA ALA A 178 4.35 -22.35 20.00
C ALA A 178 5.45 -23.37 20.36
N GLY A 179 6.46 -22.99 21.17
CA GLY A 179 7.53 -23.87 21.64
C GLY A 179 8.65 -24.13 20.62
N ARG A 180 8.75 -23.35 19.53
CA ARG A 180 9.77 -23.53 18.49
C ARG A 180 11.01 -22.71 18.80
N GLN A 181 12.15 -23.35 18.98
CA GLN A 181 13.40 -22.71 19.43
C GLN A 181 14.50 -22.64 18.35
N ARG A 182 14.39 -23.43 17.29
CA ARG A 182 15.30 -23.40 16.14
C ARG A 182 14.51 -22.99 14.90
N LEU A 183 14.73 -21.76 14.45
CA LEU A 183 13.95 -21.17 13.37
C LEU A 183 14.71 -21.17 12.05
N ALA A 184 13.98 -21.18 10.95
CA ALA A 184 14.46 -20.82 9.63
C ALA A 184 13.59 -19.69 9.03
N TYR A 185 14.17 -18.93 8.12
CA TYR A 185 13.45 -17.95 7.33
C TYR A 185 13.45 -18.37 5.87
N ALA A 186 12.26 -18.53 5.27
CA ALA A 186 12.11 -18.89 3.87
C ALA A 186 11.99 -17.63 3.00
N LEU A 187 12.96 -17.48 2.09
CA LEU A 187 13.06 -16.34 1.16
C LEU A 187 12.04 -16.43 0.01
N PRO A 188 11.57 -15.30 -0.53
CA PRO A 188 10.83 -15.27 -1.79
C PRO A 188 11.78 -15.56 -2.95
N ALA A 189 11.27 -16.22 -3.99
CA ALA A 189 12.02 -16.48 -5.22
C ALA A 189 12.11 -15.26 -6.16
N ASP A 190 11.38 -14.19 -5.86
CA ASP A 190 11.40 -12.96 -6.67
C ASP A 190 12.40 -11.94 -6.10
N PRO A 191 13.48 -11.60 -6.86
CA PRO A 191 14.51 -10.69 -6.36
C PRO A 191 14.01 -9.28 -6.07
N ARG A 192 12.88 -8.87 -6.66
CA ARG A 192 12.25 -7.56 -6.40
C ARG A 192 11.75 -7.42 -4.96
N LEU A 193 11.57 -8.53 -4.26
CA LEU A 193 11.15 -8.58 -2.85
C LEU A 193 12.30 -8.61 -1.85
N THR A 194 13.57 -8.54 -2.31
CA THR A 194 14.76 -8.69 -1.45
C THR A 194 14.73 -7.72 -0.28
N GLY A 195 14.50 -6.42 -0.51
CA GLY A 195 14.48 -5.43 0.57
C GLY A 195 13.39 -5.68 1.63
N LEU A 196 12.20 -6.14 1.19
CA LEU A 196 11.14 -6.54 2.12
C LEU A 196 11.53 -7.79 2.92
N ALA A 197 12.19 -8.76 2.26
CA ALA A 197 12.63 -10.00 2.89
C ALA A 197 13.72 -9.76 3.93
N GLU A 198 14.70 -8.91 3.63
CA GLU A 198 15.76 -8.51 4.56
C GLU A 198 15.21 -7.83 5.81
N GLY A 199 14.25 -6.92 5.63
CA GLY A 199 13.57 -6.27 6.75
C GLY A 199 12.82 -7.26 7.63
N ARG A 200 12.08 -8.23 7.08
CA ARG A 200 11.39 -9.27 7.85
C ARG A 200 12.39 -10.20 8.55
N LEU A 201 13.41 -10.65 7.84
CA LEU A 201 14.49 -11.48 8.40
C LEU A 201 15.19 -10.79 9.58
N SER A 202 15.45 -9.49 9.49
CA SER A 202 16.04 -8.72 10.58
C SER A 202 15.18 -8.80 11.86
N GLY A 203 13.85 -8.74 11.72
CA GLY A 203 12.91 -8.89 12.82
C GLY A 203 12.94 -10.29 13.46
N VAL A 204 12.97 -11.34 12.63
CA VAL A 204 13.13 -12.73 13.13
C VAL A 204 14.44 -12.89 13.87
N THR A 205 15.55 -12.40 13.29
CA THR A 205 16.89 -12.48 13.88
C THR A 205 16.95 -11.73 15.22
N ALA A 206 16.31 -10.56 15.31
CA ALA A 206 16.27 -9.78 16.52
C ALA A 206 15.63 -10.57 17.69
N VAL A 207 14.49 -11.20 17.46
CA VAL A 207 13.82 -12.04 18.47
C VAL A 207 14.68 -13.23 18.86
N CYS A 208 15.30 -13.92 17.90
CA CYS A 208 16.21 -15.02 18.20
C CYS A 208 17.34 -14.56 19.13
N ARG A 209 17.97 -13.42 18.86
CA ARG A 209 19.07 -12.90 19.68
C ARG A 209 18.62 -12.43 21.06
N GLU A 210 17.47 -11.76 21.17
CA GLU A 210 16.88 -11.32 22.44
C GLU A 210 16.58 -12.50 23.38
N LEU A 211 16.21 -13.64 22.81
CA LEU A 211 15.88 -14.86 23.55
C LEU A 211 17.06 -15.85 23.64
N ALA A 212 18.27 -15.46 23.24
CA ALA A 212 19.46 -16.30 23.19
C ALA A 212 19.27 -17.59 22.35
N LEU A 213 18.42 -17.56 21.33
CA LEU A 213 18.26 -18.62 20.36
C LEU A 213 19.29 -18.47 19.23
N PRO A 214 19.62 -19.54 18.51
CA PRO A 214 20.46 -19.46 17.33
C PRO A 214 19.86 -18.57 16.25
N ASP A 215 20.69 -17.86 15.49
CA ASP A 215 20.24 -17.11 14.31
C ASP A 215 19.47 -18.03 13.35
N PRO A 216 18.42 -17.51 12.66
CA PRO A 216 17.60 -18.33 11.78
C PRO A 216 18.42 -18.86 10.58
N LEU A 217 18.19 -20.11 10.20
CA LEU A 217 18.72 -20.65 8.94
C LEU A 217 17.94 -20.05 7.76
N ILE A 218 18.61 -19.90 6.63
CA ILE A 218 17.99 -19.39 5.40
C ILE A 218 17.55 -20.56 4.54
N LEU A 219 16.30 -20.52 4.06
CA LEU A 219 15.70 -21.46 3.13
C LEU A 219 15.36 -20.77 1.82
N GLY A 220 15.67 -21.41 0.71
CA GLY A 220 15.45 -20.88 -0.63
C GLY A 220 16.49 -19.83 -1.03
N SER A 221 16.31 -19.28 -2.20
CA SER A 221 17.17 -18.23 -2.76
C SER A 221 16.33 -17.27 -3.61
N PRO A 222 16.84 -16.06 -3.91
CA PRO A 222 16.16 -15.13 -4.82
C PRO A 222 15.97 -15.65 -6.26
N SER A 223 16.49 -16.82 -6.57
CA SER A 223 16.39 -17.47 -7.90
C SER A 223 15.65 -18.81 -7.88
N GLY A 224 15.14 -19.24 -6.71
CA GLY A 224 14.46 -20.54 -6.61
C GLY A 224 13.60 -20.69 -5.36
N ALA A 225 12.47 -21.35 -5.52
CA ALA A 225 11.60 -21.73 -4.42
C ALA A 225 12.29 -22.76 -3.50
N VAL A 226 11.82 -22.87 -2.26
CA VAL A 226 12.29 -23.86 -1.28
C VAL A 226 12.15 -25.27 -1.84
N SER A 227 13.26 -26.00 -1.94
CA SER A 227 13.27 -27.38 -2.40
C SER A 227 13.02 -28.36 -1.25
N THR A 228 12.51 -29.54 -1.58
CA THR A 228 12.33 -30.65 -0.62
C THR A 228 13.64 -31.07 0.06
N ALA A 229 14.75 -31.03 -0.68
CA ALA A 229 16.08 -31.41 -0.15
C ALA A 229 16.60 -30.36 0.86
N GLU A 230 16.50 -29.06 0.55
CA GLU A 230 16.87 -27.99 1.47
C GLU A 230 16.07 -28.06 2.76
N LEU A 231 14.74 -28.22 2.64
CA LEU A 231 13.87 -28.30 3.82
C LEU A 231 14.24 -29.52 4.70
N ARG A 232 14.53 -30.66 4.09
CA ARG A 232 14.97 -31.86 4.81
C ARG A 232 16.27 -31.61 5.57
N SER A 233 17.27 -31.02 4.91
CA SER A 233 18.54 -30.67 5.54
C SER A 233 18.37 -29.72 6.71
N CYS A 234 17.48 -28.72 6.59
CA CYS A 234 17.17 -27.80 7.68
C CYS A 234 16.53 -28.51 8.89
N VAL A 235 15.59 -29.42 8.65
CA VAL A 235 14.95 -30.21 9.72
C VAL A 235 15.95 -31.17 10.37
N GLU A 236 16.86 -31.77 9.63
CA GLU A 236 17.97 -32.56 10.14
C GLU A 236 18.96 -31.73 10.97
N ALA A 237 19.14 -30.43 10.63
CA ALA A 237 19.90 -29.47 11.42
C ALA A 237 19.14 -28.93 12.65
N GLY A 238 17.97 -29.51 12.96
CA GLY A 238 17.19 -29.23 14.16
C GLY A 238 16.18 -28.10 14.02
N VAL A 239 15.91 -27.59 12.81
CA VAL A 239 14.86 -26.55 12.61
C VAL A 239 13.50 -27.12 12.95
N THR A 240 12.75 -26.41 13.79
CA THR A 240 11.41 -26.77 14.25
C THR A 240 10.33 -25.76 13.82
N GLY A 241 10.71 -24.57 13.30
CA GLY A 241 9.78 -23.56 12.82
C GLY A 241 10.32 -22.81 11.61
N VAL A 242 9.44 -22.53 10.64
CA VAL A 242 9.75 -21.73 9.44
C VAL A 242 8.90 -20.48 9.41
N CYS A 243 9.54 -19.31 9.49
CA CYS A 243 8.97 -18.03 9.18
C CYS A 243 9.09 -17.78 7.67
N ALA A 244 8.01 -17.90 6.92
CA ALA A 244 8.03 -17.69 5.49
C ALA A 244 7.83 -16.20 5.14
N HIS A 245 8.46 -15.75 4.03
CA HIS A 245 8.33 -14.36 3.59
C HIS A 245 6.86 -13.93 3.46
N ASN A 246 6.05 -14.75 2.81
CA ASN A 246 4.61 -14.55 2.68
C ASN A 246 3.87 -15.89 2.61
N ASP A 247 2.56 -15.85 2.44
CA ASP A 247 1.75 -17.08 2.40
C ASP A 247 2.05 -17.94 1.16
N ASP A 248 2.39 -17.33 0.01
CA ASP A 248 2.78 -18.13 -1.18
C ASP A 248 4.05 -18.92 -0.92
N VAL A 249 5.05 -18.31 -0.27
CA VAL A 249 6.27 -19.00 0.16
C VAL A 249 5.96 -20.06 1.23
N ALA A 250 5.06 -19.75 2.17
CA ALA A 250 4.65 -20.71 3.20
C ALA A 250 3.94 -21.94 2.59
N LEU A 251 3.10 -21.75 1.60
CA LEU A 251 2.44 -22.84 0.86
C LEU A 251 3.46 -23.70 0.10
N ALA A 252 4.51 -23.09 -0.45
CA ALA A 252 5.62 -23.83 -1.06
C ALA A 252 6.37 -24.67 -0.01
N VAL A 253 6.62 -24.12 1.19
CA VAL A 253 7.21 -24.87 2.32
C VAL A 253 6.32 -26.03 2.75
N LEU A 254 5.00 -25.84 2.90
CA LEU A 254 4.06 -26.91 3.22
C LEU A 254 4.06 -28.02 2.16
N THR A 255 4.15 -27.63 0.89
CA THR A 255 4.23 -28.58 -0.22
C THR A 255 5.53 -29.40 -0.15
N ALA A 256 6.67 -28.74 0.10
CA ALA A 256 7.96 -29.40 0.26
C ALA A 256 7.98 -30.32 1.50
N ALA A 257 7.38 -29.89 2.62
CA ALA A 257 7.26 -30.70 3.84
C ALA A 257 6.46 -31.98 3.59
N ARG A 258 5.31 -31.85 2.91
CA ARG A 258 4.50 -33.02 2.54
C ARG A 258 5.26 -33.99 1.63
N ALA A 259 5.99 -33.49 0.63
CA ALA A 259 6.81 -34.30 -0.27
C ALA A 259 8.00 -34.98 0.47
N ALA A 260 8.51 -34.34 1.53
CA ALA A 260 9.57 -34.89 2.38
C ALA A 260 9.06 -35.86 3.46
N GLY A 261 7.73 -36.00 3.67
CA GLY A 261 7.15 -36.76 4.78
C GLY A 261 7.37 -36.11 6.16
N ILE A 262 7.52 -34.76 6.19
CA ILE A 262 7.70 -33.98 7.42
C ILE A 262 6.31 -33.53 7.91
N GLU A 263 5.97 -33.95 9.12
CA GLU A 263 4.68 -33.63 9.73
C GLU A 263 4.63 -32.15 10.19
N VAL A 264 3.61 -31.45 9.72
CA VAL A 264 3.29 -30.07 10.12
C VAL A 264 1.98 -30.09 10.92
N PRO A 265 1.92 -29.56 12.13
CA PRO A 265 2.94 -28.81 12.87
C PRO A 265 3.85 -29.67 13.76
N ALA A 266 3.61 -30.99 13.90
CA ALA A 266 4.24 -31.82 14.92
C ALA A 266 5.77 -31.73 14.89
N ARG A 267 6.38 -31.89 13.73
CA ARG A 267 7.84 -31.80 13.55
C ARG A 267 8.31 -30.43 13.12
N LEU A 268 7.52 -29.72 12.30
CA LEU A 268 7.87 -28.43 11.73
C LEU A 268 6.65 -27.51 11.74
N ALA A 269 6.69 -26.40 12.46
CA ALA A 269 5.67 -25.35 12.35
C ALA A 269 5.97 -24.41 11.16
N VAL A 270 4.92 -23.86 10.56
CA VAL A 270 5.05 -22.90 9.43
C VAL A 270 4.12 -21.73 9.65
N ILE A 271 4.63 -20.50 9.47
CA ILE A 271 3.84 -19.27 9.50
C ILE A 271 4.15 -18.40 8.28
N GLY A 272 3.09 -17.87 7.66
CA GLY A 272 3.17 -16.97 6.52
C GLY A 272 2.89 -15.50 6.89
N VAL A 273 2.59 -14.70 5.86
CA VAL A 273 2.15 -13.29 5.95
C VAL A 273 1.20 -13.04 4.79
N ASP A 274 0.19 -12.19 4.97
CA ASP A 274 -0.79 -11.62 4.03
C ASP A 274 -2.22 -12.16 4.17
N ASP A 275 -2.46 -13.27 4.87
CA ASP A 275 -3.77 -13.93 5.06
C ASP A 275 -4.52 -14.20 3.75
N ILE A 276 -3.85 -14.81 2.77
CA ILE A 276 -4.48 -15.13 1.49
C ILE A 276 -5.51 -16.26 1.65
N PRO A 277 -6.59 -16.25 0.82
CA PRO A 277 -7.63 -17.30 0.89
C PRO A 277 -7.10 -18.72 0.75
N ALA A 278 -6.05 -18.92 -0.07
CA ALA A 278 -5.44 -20.24 -0.27
C ALA A 278 -4.84 -20.82 1.02
N GLY A 279 -4.34 -19.97 1.92
CA GLY A 279 -3.80 -20.40 3.21
C GLY A 279 -4.83 -21.09 4.11
N ARG A 280 -6.11 -20.69 4.01
CA ARG A 280 -7.22 -21.33 4.74
C ARG A 280 -7.65 -22.68 4.17
N LEU A 281 -7.32 -22.91 2.90
CA LEU A 281 -7.61 -24.17 2.20
C LEU A 281 -6.45 -25.15 2.27
N ALA A 282 -5.28 -24.73 2.78
CA ALA A 282 -4.12 -25.57 2.95
C ALA A 282 -4.36 -26.66 4.02
N GLN A 283 -3.61 -27.74 3.94
CA GLN A 283 -3.61 -28.81 4.92
C GLN A 283 -2.17 -29.09 5.39
N PRO A 284 -1.90 -28.70 6.68
CA PRO A 284 -2.77 -28.02 7.65
C PRO A 284 -3.07 -26.57 7.25
N GLU A 285 -4.17 -25.97 7.80
CA GLU A 285 -4.49 -24.55 7.59
C GLU A 285 -3.31 -23.67 7.98
N LEU A 286 -2.95 -22.71 7.14
CA LEU A 286 -1.76 -21.88 7.30
C LEU A 286 -1.97 -20.76 8.32
N ALA A 287 -1.17 -20.76 9.37
CA ALA A 287 -1.02 -19.62 10.27
C ALA A 287 -0.32 -18.46 9.56
N THR A 288 -0.74 -17.24 9.82
CA THR A 288 -0.25 -16.07 9.07
C THR A 288 -0.36 -14.78 9.88
N ILE A 289 0.41 -13.77 9.47
CA ILE A 289 0.29 -12.39 9.94
C ILE A 289 -0.41 -11.58 8.84
N SER A 290 -1.42 -10.80 9.16
CA SER A 290 -2.02 -9.84 8.23
C SER A 290 -1.77 -8.39 8.63
N PHE A 291 -1.83 -7.50 7.64
CA PHE A 291 -1.78 -6.06 7.83
C PHE A 291 -3.19 -5.51 8.09
N ASP A 292 -3.31 -4.55 9.01
CA ASP A 292 -4.51 -3.71 9.10
C ASP A 292 -4.44 -2.61 8.03
N LEU A 293 -5.00 -2.92 6.86
CA LEU A 293 -4.96 -2.02 5.71
C LEU A 293 -5.79 -0.74 5.92
N ASP A 294 -6.72 -0.72 6.86
CA ASP A 294 -7.49 0.48 7.19
C ASP A 294 -6.60 1.48 7.93
N VAL A 295 -5.75 1.01 8.83
CA VAL A 295 -4.75 1.85 9.53
C VAL A 295 -3.73 2.40 8.53
N ILE A 296 -3.20 1.57 7.63
CA ILE A 296 -2.22 1.99 6.63
C ILE A 296 -2.83 3.03 5.68
N CYS A 297 -4.03 2.75 5.15
CA CYS A 297 -4.77 3.67 4.29
C CYS A 297 -5.02 5.01 4.99
N ALA A 298 -5.46 4.99 6.25
CA ALA A 298 -5.72 6.21 7.01
C ALA A 298 -4.45 7.06 7.20
N ARG A 299 -3.28 6.44 7.45
CA ARG A 299 -1.99 7.15 7.56
C ARG A 299 -1.56 7.78 6.24
N LEU A 300 -1.67 7.05 5.12
CA LEU A 300 -1.37 7.59 3.79
C LEU A 300 -2.30 8.75 3.44
N MET A 301 -3.59 8.61 3.69
CA MET A 301 -4.56 9.68 3.43
C MET A 301 -4.37 10.89 4.36
N LEU A 302 -3.95 10.68 5.61
CA LEU A 302 -3.61 11.78 6.51
C LEU A 302 -2.42 12.58 5.98
N ALA A 303 -1.37 11.90 5.48
CA ALA A 303 -0.22 12.55 4.85
C ALA A 303 -0.66 13.40 3.63
N VAL A 304 -1.50 12.84 2.75
CA VAL A 304 -2.05 13.54 1.58
C VAL A 304 -2.88 14.75 2.00
N THR A 305 -3.84 14.58 2.90
CA THR A 305 -4.80 15.65 3.23
C THR A 305 -4.20 16.77 4.06
N LYS A 306 -3.27 16.46 4.97
CA LYS A 306 -2.48 17.45 5.72
C LYS A 306 -1.75 18.41 4.77
N SER A 307 -1.13 17.87 3.74
CA SER A 307 -0.43 18.67 2.72
C SER A 307 -1.37 19.52 1.84
N LEU A 308 -2.64 19.12 1.72
CA LEU A 308 -3.66 19.85 0.98
C LEU A 308 -4.38 20.93 1.83
N GLY A 309 -3.98 21.08 3.11
CA GLY A 309 -4.64 22.02 4.04
C GLY A 309 -6.06 21.59 4.44
N SER A 310 -6.39 20.31 4.26
CA SER A 310 -7.68 19.73 4.62
C SER A 310 -7.53 18.86 5.87
N THR A 311 -8.40 19.04 6.84
CA THR A 311 -8.46 18.17 8.02
C THR A 311 -9.45 17.05 7.74
N LEU A 312 -8.96 15.83 7.50
CA LEU A 312 -9.78 14.64 7.69
C LEU A 312 -9.96 14.44 9.20
N ALA A 313 -11.20 14.37 9.64
CA ALA A 313 -11.52 14.05 11.03
C ALA A 313 -11.02 12.62 11.33
N GLY A 314 -10.14 12.48 12.33
CA GLY A 314 -9.71 11.21 12.88
C GLY A 314 -8.34 10.76 12.37
N ALA A 315 -7.26 11.18 13.07
CA ALA A 315 -6.02 10.43 13.02
C ALA A 315 -6.31 9.00 13.53
N PRO A 316 -5.83 7.94 12.84
CA PRO A 316 -5.95 6.59 13.38
C PRO A 316 -5.27 6.56 14.76
N GLY A 317 -5.99 6.01 15.74
CA GLY A 317 -5.41 5.77 17.06
C GLY A 317 -4.21 4.81 16.98
N PRO A 318 -3.56 4.49 18.11
CA PRO A 318 -2.42 3.57 18.17
C PRO A 318 -2.89 2.10 18.00
N ALA A 319 -3.63 1.82 16.92
CA ALA A 319 -4.01 0.46 16.57
C ALA A 319 -2.80 -0.29 16.05
N SER A 320 -2.69 -1.57 16.43
CA SER A 320 -1.68 -2.46 15.85
C SER A 320 -1.89 -2.58 14.35
N GLU A 321 -0.85 -2.36 13.57
CA GLU A 321 -0.88 -2.55 12.12
C GLU A 321 -0.89 -4.02 11.71
N LEU A 322 -0.63 -4.94 12.65
CA LEU A 322 -0.46 -6.36 12.41
C LEU A 322 -1.43 -7.17 13.25
N ARG A 323 -1.93 -8.25 12.66
CA ARG A 323 -2.81 -9.24 13.31
C ARG A 323 -2.29 -10.64 13.06
N LEU A 324 -2.05 -11.40 14.14
CA LEU A 324 -1.76 -12.83 14.05
C LEU A 324 -3.07 -13.62 13.84
N HIS A 325 -3.05 -14.55 12.90
CA HIS A 325 -4.06 -15.58 12.69
C HIS A 325 -3.45 -16.96 13.01
N PRO A 326 -3.56 -17.42 14.26
CA PRO A 326 -3.07 -18.74 14.63
C PRO A 326 -3.97 -19.79 13.96
N ARG A 327 -3.33 -20.77 13.30
CA ARG A 327 -4.00 -21.87 12.62
C ARG A 327 -3.17 -23.15 12.78
N ALA A 328 -3.68 -24.25 12.24
CA ALA A 328 -3.15 -25.59 12.45
C ALA A 328 -1.66 -25.75 12.09
N SER A 329 -1.11 -24.99 11.13
CA SER A 329 0.32 -25.10 10.76
C SER A 329 1.29 -24.55 11.81
N LEU A 330 0.83 -23.76 12.78
CA LEU A 330 1.64 -23.27 13.89
C LEU A 330 1.70 -24.28 15.04
N GLY A 331 0.61 -25.02 15.24
CA GLY A 331 0.41 -25.90 16.38
C GLY A 331 -0.09 -25.14 17.61
N ASP A 332 -0.69 -25.88 18.53
CA ASP A 332 -1.00 -25.36 19.85
C ASP A 332 0.29 -25.25 20.65
N GLY A 333 0.55 -24.12 21.27
CA GLY A 333 1.60 -24.01 22.27
C GLY A 333 1.29 -25.03 23.37
N GLY A 334 2.08 -26.08 23.45
CA GLY A 334 1.89 -27.11 24.46
C GLY A 334 1.84 -26.48 25.84
N GLY A 335 0.73 -26.75 26.55
CA GLY A 335 0.54 -26.38 27.94
C GLY A 335 1.53 -27.05 28.87
#